data_7f14d1a77c5b8514b36a303fa0febc74
#
_entry.id   7f14d1a77c5b8514b36a303fa0febc74
#
_cell.length_a   1.000
_cell.length_b   1.000
_cell.length_c   1.000
_cell.angle_alpha   90.00
_cell.angle_beta   90.00
_cell.angle_gamma   90.00
#
_symmetry.space_group_name_H-M   'P 1'
#
loop_
_entity.id
_entity.type
_entity.pdbx_description
1 polymer ?
#
loop_
_entity_poly.entity_id
_entity_poly.type
_entity_poly.pdbx_seq_one_letter_code
_entity_poly.pdbx_strand_id
1 'polypeptide(L)'
;MPRISFLVAATLVIFSAIGAASTAHADPLIRPVPVPNTSKLAPDLQKKLADDRAVIDKATATLIGPPLAQTYADLGALYARNGFDEAAAVAFYDATQISPGDSRWYYLSGVIARRLKRNDDARANFQAALERDKVYLPIRYRLADILVETGDGAGARKLLEDTAREYADQPVAFAMLGQLALKQKRYADAIDALNKAIKLDPKAGGLYANLADAYAGQGNTKAADEARAKVGPGTAELDDPLVAGMLAQQATVGGTIADAQAFARQGNIQAARDTLAVVLNKKPDDIEALTLAARIEATLGNNVIAQVYVDQALKAKPNDAAVRTANGIVAESAGDDAKAYDEYRQAQKLDPKLADSWLLLGNAEMRRARYSQATEQYRGLIALQPDSANAYAHLVASLVAQGKCDGALQAVNSVLDRRKNDGDLLQIFVRVASTCPAADAKTRDVALQYGQALYKERPDAGNSTALALALAAHGKFKEAQEYQAQAIFEATRAGNAEAAAMLRGTMQQFVKQQVPDRPWPAQHPYFRAPMLTASPPANK
;
A
#
# COMPACT_ATOMS: atom_id res chain seq x y z
N MET A 1 -41.40 29.41 -68.92
CA MET A 1 -41.96 28.07 -68.74
C MET A 1 -41.00 27.27 -67.89
N PRO A 2 -41.25 27.06 -66.64
CA PRO A 2 -40.43 26.18 -65.81
C PRO A 2 -41.17 24.88 -65.50
N ARG A 3 -40.42 23.80 -65.46
CA ARG A 3 -40.89 22.48 -65.10
C ARG A 3 -40.92 22.31 -63.60
N ILE A 4 -42.05 21.87 -63.09
CA ILE A 4 -42.31 21.51 -61.72
C ILE A 4 -41.84 20.07 -61.50
N SER A 5 -40.95 19.82 -60.55
CA SER A 5 -40.56 18.49 -60.10
C SER A 5 -41.12 18.30 -58.67
N PHE A 6 -41.95 17.28 -58.52
CA PHE A 6 -42.51 16.84 -57.24
C PHE A 6 -41.42 16.12 -56.42
N LEU A 7 -41.20 16.56 -55.20
CA LEU A 7 -40.42 15.83 -54.18
C LEU A 7 -41.42 15.17 -53.22
N VAL A 8 -41.38 13.86 -53.20
CA VAL A 8 -42.12 13.02 -52.22
C VAL A 8 -41.29 13.02 -50.94
N ALA A 9 -41.86 13.55 -49.87
CA ALA A 9 -41.28 13.49 -48.52
C ALA A 9 -41.57 12.12 -47.91
N ALA A 10 -40.55 11.30 -47.75
CA ALA A 10 -40.61 10.06 -46.94
C ALA A 10 -40.28 10.40 -45.49
N THR A 11 -41.26 10.31 -44.60
CA THR A 11 -41.14 10.50 -43.18
C THR A 11 -40.47 9.24 -42.58
N LEU A 12 -39.20 9.36 -42.21
CA LEU A 12 -38.47 8.31 -41.47
C LEU A 12 -38.79 8.44 -40.00
N VAL A 13 -39.58 7.52 -39.45
CA VAL A 13 -39.79 7.37 -38.01
C VAL A 13 -38.56 6.69 -37.43
N ILE A 14 -37.72 7.46 -36.76
CA ILE A 14 -36.58 6.91 -35.99
C ILE A 14 -37.12 6.43 -34.64
N PHE A 15 -37.26 5.12 -34.49
CA PHE A 15 -37.40 4.49 -33.19
C PHE A 15 -36.06 4.57 -32.47
N SER A 16 -35.96 5.45 -31.49
CA SER A 16 -34.84 5.48 -30.55
C SER A 16 -34.99 4.27 -29.60
N ALA A 17 -34.36 3.16 -29.97
CA ALA A 17 -34.11 2.09 -29.02
C ALA A 17 -33.01 2.56 -28.08
N ILE A 18 -33.37 3.03 -26.87
CA ILE A 18 -32.43 3.16 -25.74
C ILE A 18 -32.06 1.73 -25.34
N GLY A 19 -31.02 1.21 -25.98
CA GLY A 19 -30.35 0.01 -25.54
C GLY A 19 -29.60 0.37 -24.25
N ALA A 20 -30.14 -0.07 -23.11
CA ALA A 20 -29.37 -0.21 -21.89
C ALA A 20 -28.18 -1.12 -22.24
N ALA A 21 -27.00 -0.53 -22.42
CA ALA A 21 -25.76 -1.29 -22.45
C ALA A 21 -25.56 -1.86 -21.05
N SER A 22 -26.11 -3.04 -20.82
CA SER A 22 -25.66 -3.94 -19.78
C SER A 22 -24.18 -4.15 -20.06
N THR A 23 -23.30 -3.56 -19.23
CA THR A 23 -21.93 -3.99 -19.13
C THR A 23 -21.97 -5.39 -18.53
N ALA A 24 -22.23 -6.39 -19.37
CA ALA A 24 -21.90 -7.75 -19.04
C ALA A 24 -20.38 -7.75 -18.76
N HIS A 25 -20.00 -7.80 -17.50
CA HIS A 25 -18.68 -8.27 -17.13
C HIS A 25 -18.62 -9.69 -17.72
N ALA A 26 -17.87 -9.84 -18.80
CA ALA A 26 -17.54 -11.17 -19.29
C ALA A 26 -16.89 -11.88 -18.10
N ASP A 27 -17.46 -13.02 -17.68
CA ASP A 27 -16.83 -13.87 -16.68
C ASP A 27 -15.38 -14.10 -17.11
N PRO A 28 -14.41 -13.91 -16.23
CA PRO A 28 -13.03 -14.14 -16.58
C PRO A 28 -12.91 -15.55 -17.16
N LEU A 29 -12.23 -15.69 -18.30
CA LEU A 29 -12.02 -16.97 -18.97
C LEU A 29 -11.08 -17.84 -18.13
N ILE A 30 -11.59 -18.37 -17.03
CA ILE A 30 -10.89 -19.29 -16.14
C ILE A 30 -10.72 -20.62 -16.88
N ARG A 31 -9.48 -21.09 -16.97
CA ARG A 31 -9.12 -22.33 -17.66
C ARG A 31 -9.09 -23.50 -16.66
N PRO A 32 -9.52 -24.70 -17.05
CA PRO A 32 -9.29 -25.87 -16.21
C PRO A 32 -7.77 -26.08 -16.03
N VAL A 33 -7.28 -25.96 -14.80
CA VAL A 33 -5.87 -26.21 -14.51
C VAL A 33 -5.59 -27.70 -14.68
N PRO A 34 -4.66 -28.10 -15.57
CA PRO A 34 -4.36 -29.50 -15.82
C PRO A 34 -3.91 -30.25 -14.55
N VAL A 35 -4.33 -31.50 -14.40
CA VAL A 35 -3.80 -32.41 -13.37
C VAL A 35 -2.51 -33.02 -13.93
N PRO A 36 -1.33 -32.74 -13.32
CA PRO A 36 -0.09 -33.31 -13.81
C PRO A 36 -0.02 -34.83 -13.64
N ASN A 37 0.73 -35.48 -14.54
CA ASN A 37 1.05 -36.88 -14.36
C ASN A 37 2.13 -37.03 -13.26
N THR A 38 1.72 -37.50 -12.10
CA THR A 38 2.58 -37.68 -10.92
C THR A 38 3.18 -39.09 -10.78
N SER A 39 2.93 -40.00 -11.72
CA SER A 39 3.28 -41.43 -11.63
C SER A 39 4.79 -41.70 -11.39
N LYS A 40 5.66 -40.74 -11.71
CA LYS A 40 7.12 -40.85 -11.51
C LYS A 40 7.60 -40.30 -10.15
N LEU A 41 6.70 -39.72 -9.36
CA LEU A 41 7.03 -39.21 -8.03
C LEU A 41 6.94 -40.31 -6.97
N ALA A 42 7.56 -40.07 -5.81
CA ALA A 42 7.39 -40.94 -4.65
C ALA A 42 5.90 -40.98 -4.21
N PRO A 43 5.38 -42.15 -3.75
CA PRO A 43 3.95 -42.31 -3.41
C PRO A 43 3.44 -41.28 -2.40
N ASP A 44 4.23 -40.93 -1.39
CA ASP A 44 3.87 -39.92 -0.39
C ASP A 44 3.71 -38.52 -1.00
N LEU A 45 4.57 -38.17 -1.98
CA LEU A 45 4.48 -36.90 -2.68
C LEU A 45 3.28 -36.90 -3.65
N GLN A 46 2.99 -38.02 -4.31
CA GLN A 46 1.78 -38.14 -5.14
C GLN A 46 0.53 -37.90 -4.31
N LYS A 47 0.43 -38.55 -3.14
CA LYS A 47 -0.70 -38.38 -2.21
C LYS A 47 -0.80 -36.94 -1.74
N LYS A 48 0.33 -36.35 -1.30
CA LYS A 48 0.33 -34.95 -0.85
C LYS A 48 -0.13 -33.98 -1.92
N LEU A 49 0.32 -34.12 -3.16
CA LEU A 49 -0.10 -33.28 -4.29
C LEU A 49 -1.61 -33.42 -4.57
N ALA A 50 -2.15 -34.64 -4.47
CA ALA A 50 -3.57 -34.88 -4.65
C ALA A 50 -4.41 -34.27 -3.50
N ASP A 51 -3.96 -34.41 -2.26
CA ASP A 51 -4.60 -33.84 -1.08
C ASP A 51 -4.59 -32.30 -1.13
N ASP A 52 -3.43 -31.68 -1.42
CA ASP A 52 -3.29 -30.23 -1.56
C ASP A 52 -4.18 -29.70 -2.70
N ARG A 53 -4.23 -30.41 -3.83
CA ARG A 53 -5.11 -30.07 -4.97
C ARG A 53 -6.58 -30.13 -4.58
N ALA A 54 -7.01 -31.16 -3.84
CA ALA A 54 -8.41 -31.31 -3.42
C ALA A 54 -8.85 -30.16 -2.49
N VAL A 55 -7.96 -29.67 -1.63
CA VAL A 55 -8.24 -28.49 -0.80
C VAL A 55 -8.47 -27.25 -1.68
N ILE A 56 -7.63 -27.05 -2.68
CA ILE A 56 -7.73 -25.92 -3.61
C ILE A 56 -9.00 -26.02 -4.46
N ASP A 57 -9.31 -27.19 -5.01
CA ASP A 57 -10.53 -27.40 -5.81
C ASP A 57 -11.80 -27.14 -5.01
N LYS A 58 -11.82 -27.48 -3.71
CA LYS A 58 -12.92 -27.13 -2.81
C LYS A 58 -13.03 -25.61 -2.60
N ALA A 59 -11.91 -24.94 -2.45
CA ALA A 59 -11.87 -23.50 -2.24
C ALA A 59 -12.33 -22.72 -3.48
N THR A 60 -12.01 -23.18 -4.69
CA THR A 60 -12.44 -22.54 -5.95
C THR A 60 -13.97 -22.54 -6.12
N ALA A 61 -14.68 -23.47 -5.48
CA ALA A 61 -16.14 -23.53 -5.51
C ALA A 61 -16.83 -22.47 -4.61
N THR A 62 -16.10 -21.86 -3.68
CA THR A 62 -16.68 -21.01 -2.63
C THR A 62 -16.08 -19.61 -2.56
N LEU A 63 -14.86 -19.42 -3.05
CA LEU A 63 -14.16 -18.14 -3.02
C LEU A 63 -14.38 -17.34 -4.31
N ILE A 64 -14.25 -16.02 -4.19
CA ILE A 64 -14.32 -15.09 -5.31
C ILE A 64 -13.21 -14.03 -5.16
N GLY A 65 -12.90 -13.33 -6.27
CA GLY A 65 -11.97 -12.19 -6.26
C GLY A 65 -10.57 -12.55 -5.77
N PRO A 66 -9.89 -11.66 -5.02
CA PRO A 66 -8.50 -11.86 -4.63
C PRO A 66 -8.19 -13.16 -3.87
N PRO A 67 -9.03 -13.65 -2.93
CA PRO A 67 -8.80 -14.97 -2.32
C PRO A 67 -8.85 -16.11 -3.32
N LEU A 68 -9.73 -16.05 -4.30
CA LEU A 68 -9.75 -17.04 -5.37
C LEU A 68 -8.49 -16.96 -6.23
N ALA A 69 -8.04 -15.73 -6.58
CA ALA A 69 -6.77 -15.52 -7.29
C ALA A 69 -5.58 -16.07 -6.50
N GLN A 70 -5.53 -15.85 -5.18
CA GLN A 70 -4.50 -16.41 -4.31
C GLN A 70 -4.55 -17.95 -4.34
N THR A 71 -5.74 -18.55 -4.29
CA THR A 71 -5.90 -20.02 -4.36
C THR A 71 -5.32 -20.59 -5.66
N TYR A 72 -5.59 -19.93 -6.79
CA TYR A 72 -4.97 -20.32 -8.07
C TYR A 72 -3.46 -20.13 -8.07
N ALA A 73 -2.96 -19.05 -7.46
CA ALA A 73 -1.52 -18.81 -7.34
C ALA A 73 -0.83 -19.85 -6.42
N ASP A 74 -1.50 -20.29 -5.34
CA ASP A 74 -1.00 -21.36 -4.47
C ASP A 74 -0.91 -22.69 -5.21
N LEU A 75 -1.89 -23.00 -6.07
CA LEU A 75 -1.85 -24.14 -6.97
C LEU A 75 -0.69 -24.03 -7.98
N GLY A 76 -0.53 -22.83 -8.56
CA GLY A 76 0.59 -22.54 -9.45
C GLY A 76 1.94 -22.75 -8.76
N ALA A 77 2.10 -22.25 -7.55
CA ALA A 77 3.29 -22.43 -6.73
C ALA A 77 3.53 -23.90 -6.37
N LEU A 78 2.48 -24.64 -6.01
CA LEU A 78 2.56 -26.07 -5.75
C LEU A 78 3.12 -26.84 -6.95
N TYR A 79 2.60 -26.56 -8.14
CA TYR A 79 3.04 -27.19 -9.37
C TYR A 79 4.45 -26.76 -9.78
N ALA A 80 4.76 -25.46 -9.69
CA ALA A 80 6.08 -24.92 -10.04
C ALA A 80 7.22 -25.51 -9.19
N ARG A 81 6.99 -25.73 -7.88
CA ARG A 81 7.95 -26.37 -6.97
C ARG A 81 8.25 -27.82 -7.35
N ASN A 82 7.27 -28.49 -7.91
CA ASN A 82 7.36 -29.90 -8.29
C ASN A 82 7.70 -30.11 -9.78
N GLY A 83 8.07 -29.04 -10.50
CA GLY A 83 8.50 -29.09 -11.90
C GLY A 83 7.36 -29.21 -12.92
N PHE A 84 6.10 -29.00 -12.52
CA PHE A 84 4.93 -29.04 -13.40
C PHE A 84 4.61 -27.64 -13.95
N ASP A 85 5.58 -27.03 -14.63
CA ASP A 85 5.52 -25.63 -15.07
C ASP A 85 4.36 -25.33 -16.03
N GLU A 86 3.95 -26.29 -16.86
CA GLU A 86 2.77 -26.11 -17.74
C GLU A 86 1.47 -25.94 -16.95
N ALA A 87 1.26 -26.73 -15.91
CA ALA A 87 0.10 -26.60 -15.05
C ALA A 87 0.18 -25.33 -14.19
N ALA A 88 1.39 -24.98 -13.72
CA ALA A 88 1.63 -23.73 -13.00
C ALA A 88 1.32 -22.50 -13.85
N ALA A 89 1.67 -22.52 -15.13
CA ALA A 89 1.38 -21.41 -16.05
C ALA A 89 -0.12 -21.15 -16.20
N VAL A 90 -0.93 -22.21 -16.28
CA VAL A 90 -2.40 -22.06 -16.35
C VAL A 90 -2.94 -21.47 -15.04
N ALA A 91 -2.50 -21.99 -13.90
CA ALA A 91 -2.96 -21.52 -12.60
C ALA A 91 -2.60 -20.04 -12.34
N PHE A 92 -1.37 -19.62 -12.63
CA PHE A 92 -1.00 -18.20 -12.51
C PHE A 92 -1.72 -17.31 -13.53
N TYR A 93 -1.96 -17.79 -14.75
CA TYR A 93 -2.79 -17.07 -15.71
C TYR A 93 -4.19 -16.81 -15.14
N ASP A 94 -4.84 -17.84 -14.60
CA ASP A 94 -6.18 -17.70 -14.01
C ASP A 94 -6.18 -16.70 -12.85
N ALA A 95 -5.13 -16.70 -12.01
CA ALA A 95 -4.97 -15.69 -10.97
C ALA A 95 -4.91 -14.26 -11.55
N THR A 96 -4.27 -14.04 -12.71
CA THR A 96 -4.28 -12.73 -13.39
C THR A 96 -5.66 -12.32 -13.91
N GLN A 97 -6.47 -13.29 -14.35
CA GLN A 97 -7.83 -13.02 -14.85
C GLN A 97 -8.79 -12.67 -13.72
N ILE A 98 -8.64 -13.35 -12.57
CA ILE A 98 -9.50 -13.15 -11.40
C ILE A 98 -9.13 -11.83 -10.68
N SER A 99 -7.83 -11.48 -10.59
CA SER A 99 -7.34 -10.27 -9.94
C SER A 99 -6.42 -9.48 -10.88
N PRO A 100 -6.96 -8.82 -11.92
CA PRO A 100 -6.16 -8.16 -12.96
C PRO A 100 -5.40 -6.92 -12.48
N GLY A 101 -5.69 -6.42 -11.28
CA GLY A 101 -4.94 -5.32 -10.65
C GLY A 101 -3.69 -5.77 -9.88
N ASP A 102 -3.52 -7.06 -9.61
CA ASP A 102 -2.44 -7.56 -8.76
C ASP A 102 -1.19 -7.89 -9.59
N SER A 103 -0.12 -7.11 -9.40
CA SER A 103 1.16 -7.24 -10.11
C SER A 103 1.84 -8.60 -9.89
N ARG A 104 1.64 -9.21 -8.72
CA ARG A 104 2.31 -10.45 -8.30
C ARG A 104 2.00 -11.61 -9.26
N TRP A 105 0.75 -11.73 -9.69
CA TRP A 105 0.34 -12.83 -10.57
C TRP A 105 0.93 -12.71 -11.97
N TYR A 106 1.00 -11.50 -12.51
CA TYR A 106 1.71 -11.23 -13.76
C TYR A 106 3.21 -11.51 -13.61
N TYR A 107 3.81 -11.09 -12.49
CA TYR A 107 5.22 -11.33 -12.24
C TYR A 107 5.54 -12.84 -12.20
N LEU A 108 4.80 -13.61 -11.41
CA LEU A 108 4.99 -15.07 -11.29
C LEU A 108 4.66 -15.80 -12.60
N SER A 109 3.62 -15.36 -13.35
CA SER A 109 3.36 -15.84 -14.71
C SER A 109 4.56 -15.62 -15.64
N GLY A 110 5.19 -14.45 -15.57
CA GLY A 110 6.40 -14.15 -16.33
C GLY A 110 7.58 -15.05 -15.96
N VAL A 111 7.76 -15.33 -14.66
CA VAL A 111 8.80 -16.24 -14.17
C VAL A 111 8.58 -17.67 -14.72
N ILE A 112 7.35 -18.17 -14.69
CA ILE A 112 7.02 -19.51 -15.22
C ILE A 112 7.14 -19.56 -16.75
N ALA A 113 6.69 -18.52 -17.46
CA ALA A 113 6.84 -18.41 -18.90
C ALA A 113 8.32 -18.47 -19.33
N ARG A 114 9.22 -17.80 -18.57
CA ARG A 114 10.67 -17.86 -18.82
C ARG A 114 11.23 -19.27 -18.58
N ARG A 115 10.80 -20.00 -17.55
CA ARG A 115 11.19 -21.41 -17.31
C ARG A 115 10.76 -22.31 -18.48
N LEU A 116 9.60 -22.03 -19.06
CA LEU A 116 9.08 -22.71 -20.24
C LEU A 116 9.70 -22.24 -21.57
N LYS A 117 10.65 -21.28 -21.53
CA LYS A 117 11.28 -20.64 -22.68
C LYS A 117 10.28 -19.91 -23.61
N ARG A 118 9.17 -19.46 -23.06
CA ARG A 118 8.15 -18.63 -23.73
C ARG A 118 8.50 -17.16 -23.51
N ASN A 119 9.55 -16.70 -24.20
CA ASN A 119 10.15 -15.39 -23.93
C ASN A 119 9.20 -14.22 -24.22
N ASP A 120 8.35 -14.32 -25.24
CA ASP A 120 7.36 -13.28 -25.57
C ASP A 120 6.29 -13.17 -24.47
N ASP A 121 5.81 -14.32 -23.97
CA ASP A 121 4.86 -14.36 -22.84
C ASP A 121 5.50 -13.82 -21.56
N ALA A 122 6.77 -14.17 -21.29
CA ALA A 122 7.51 -13.65 -20.16
C ALA A 122 7.65 -12.13 -20.20
N ARG A 123 8.04 -11.59 -21.38
CA ARG A 123 8.14 -10.14 -21.62
C ARG A 123 6.79 -9.44 -21.37
N ALA A 124 5.71 -9.93 -21.98
CA ALA A 124 4.38 -9.35 -21.82
C ALA A 124 3.93 -9.35 -20.36
N ASN A 125 4.15 -10.44 -19.63
CA ASN A 125 3.77 -10.56 -18.24
C ASN A 125 4.62 -9.66 -17.33
N PHE A 126 5.95 -9.54 -17.52
CA PHE A 126 6.77 -8.60 -16.76
C PHE A 126 6.43 -7.15 -17.07
N GLN A 127 6.08 -6.79 -18.31
CA GLN A 127 5.59 -5.46 -18.65
C GLN A 127 4.28 -5.16 -17.92
N ALA A 128 3.31 -6.08 -17.97
CA ALA A 128 2.04 -5.94 -17.26
C ALA A 128 2.21 -5.83 -15.73
N ALA A 129 3.18 -6.55 -15.16
CA ALA A 129 3.54 -6.43 -13.75
C ALA A 129 4.11 -5.03 -13.43
N LEU A 130 5.04 -4.52 -14.27
CA LEU A 130 5.67 -3.22 -14.08
C LEU A 130 4.69 -2.05 -14.18
N GLU A 131 3.68 -2.15 -15.05
CA GLU A 131 2.61 -1.13 -15.14
C GLU A 131 1.83 -1.00 -13.82
N ARG A 132 1.68 -2.11 -13.09
CA ARG A 132 0.91 -2.19 -11.84
C ARG A 132 1.75 -1.91 -10.59
N ASP A 133 3.01 -2.30 -10.61
CA ASP A 133 3.94 -2.10 -9.51
C ASP A 133 5.30 -1.63 -10.05
N LYS A 134 5.58 -0.37 -9.85
CA LYS A 134 6.84 0.26 -10.26
C LYS A 134 7.94 0.19 -9.19
N VAL A 135 7.58 -0.23 -7.97
CA VAL A 135 8.46 -0.20 -6.80
C VAL A 135 9.18 -1.53 -6.59
N TYR A 136 8.53 -2.65 -6.91
CA TYR A 136 9.11 -3.98 -6.75
C TYR A 136 10.24 -4.21 -7.77
N LEU A 137 11.48 -3.99 -7.34
CA LEU A 137 12.68 -3.99 -8.20
C LEU A 137 12.90 -5.31 -8.99
N PRO A 138 12.58 -6.51 -8.47
CA PRO A 138 12.71 -7.75 -9.23
C PRO A 138 11.97 -7.72 -10.59
N ILE A 139 10.82 -7.04 -10.68
CA ILE A 139 10.09 -6.89 -11.96
C ILE A 139 10.97 -6.19 -13.01
N ARG A 140 11.61 -5.07 -12.62
CA ARG A 140 12.46 -4.28 -13.53
C ARG A 140 13.67 -5.09 -14.00
N TYR A 141 14.30 -5.83 -13.11
CA TYR A 141 15.48 -6.64 -13.44
C TYR A 141 15.12 -7.84 -14.33
N ARG A 142 14.02 -8.55 -14.03
CA ARG A 142 13.54 -9.64 -14.89
C ARG A 142 13.11 -9.16 -16.27
N LEU A 143 12.45 -7.98 -16.33
CA LEU A 143 12.11 -7.38 -17.62
C LEU A 143 13.36 -6.98 -18.41
N ALA A 144 14.37 -6.39 -17.75
CA ALA A 144 15.64 -6.05 -18.41
C ALA A 144 16.35 -7.30 -18.96
N ASP A 145 16.39 -8.38 -18.17
CA ASP A 145 16.96 -9.67 -18.61
C ASP A 145 16.27 -10.18 -19.89
N ILE A 146 14.94 -10.24 -19.88
CA ILE A 146 14.19 -10.79 -21.01
C ILE A 146 14.31 -9.88 -22.25
N LEU A 147 14.39 -8.55 -22.06
CA LEU A 147 14.65 -7.61 -23.16
C LEU A 147 16.02 -7.86 -23.80
N VAL A 148 17.06 -8.16 -22.98
CA VAL A 148 18.39 -8.55 -23.49
C VAL A 148 18.33 -9.88 -24.25
N GLU A 149 17.62 -10.88 -23.72
CA GLU A 149 17.47 -12.20 -24.34
C GLU A 149 16.70 -12.13 -25.67
N THR A 150 15.71 -11.23 -25.78
CA THR A 150 14.90 -11.05 -26.99
C THR A 150 15.49 -10.02 -27.95
N GLY A 151 16.70 -9.50 -27.71
CA GLY A 151 17.43 -8.62 -28.60
C GLY A 151 17.13 -7.12 -28.45
N ASP A 152 16.25 -6.72 -27.53
CA ASP A 152 15.96 -5.32 -27.23
C ASP A 152 16.94 -4.74 -26.20
N GLY A 153 18.21 -4.73 -26.56
CA GLY A 153 19.27 -4.20 -25.69
C GLY A 153 19.14 -2.69 -25.43
N ALA A 154 18.45 -1.94 -26.30
CA ALA A 154 18.21 -0.51 -26.10
C ALA A 154 17.12 -0.28 -25.03
N GLY A 155 16.03 -1.04 -25.09
CA GLY A 155 14.96 -1.03 -24.07
C GLY A 155 15.49 -1.48 -22.71
N ALA A 156 16.28 -2.55 -22.65
CA ALA A 156 16.92 -3.02 -21.44
C ALA A 156 17.80 -1.95 -20.80
N ARG A 157 18.66 -1.30 -21.58
CA ARG A 157 19.55 -0.25 -21.11
C ARG A 157 18.76 0.92 -20.52
N LYS A 158 17.76 1.41 -21.26
CA LYS A 158 16.93 2.52 -20.76
C LYS A 158 16.28 2.18 -19.42
N LEU A 159 15.66 1.00 -19.31
CA LEU A 159 15.03 0.54 -18.07
C LEU A 159 16.02 0.46 -16.90
N LEU A 160 17.24 -0.05 -17.15
CA LEU A 160 18.28 -0.16 -16.13
C LEU A 160 18.86 1.21 -15.74
N GLU A 161 19.06 2.14 -16.69
CA GLU A 161 19.51 3.50 -16.43
C GLU A 161 18.48 4.28 -15.60
N ASP A 162 17.19 4.15 -15.93
CA ASP A 162 16.11 4.75 -15.14
C ASP A 162 16.08 4.15 -13.72
N THR A 163 16.24 2.82 -13.60
CA THR A 163 16.31 2.14 -12.30
C THR A 163 17.51 2.57 -11.49
N ALA A 164 18.70 2.67 -12.10
CA ALA A 164 19.94 3.12 -11.42
C ALA A 164 19.88 4.59 -10.99
N ARG A 165 19.06 5.42 -11.65
CA ARG A 165 18.85 6.82 -11.27
C ARG A 165 17.88 6.92 -10.10
N GLU A 166 16.81 6.15 -10.13
CA GLU A 166 15.75 6.13 -9.11
C GLU A 166 16.21 5.44 -7.82
N TYR A 167 17.03 4.39 -7.96
CA TYR A 167 17.54 3.55 -6.86
C TYR A 167 19.07 3.48 -6.92
N ALA A 168 19.73 4.61 -6.68
CA ALA A 168 21.17 4.78 -6.88
C ALA A 168 22.06 4.00 -5.90
N ASP A 169 21.49 3.44 -4.85
CA ASP A 169 22.12 2.59 -3.84
C ASP A 169 22.05 1.09 -4.17
N GLN A 170 21.35 0.72 -5.23
CA GLN A 170 21.14 -0.68 -5.60
C GLN A 170 22.23 -1.18 -6.57
N PRO A 171 23.08 -2.16 -6.15
CA PRO A 171 24.20 -2.61 -6.98
C PRO A 171 23.76 -3.38 -8.24
N VAL A 172 22.61 -4.05 -8.19
CA VAL A 172 22.14 -4.94 -9.27
C VAL A 172 21.94 -4.19 -10.59
N ALA A 173 21.33 -2.99 -10.54
CA ALA A 173 21.12 -2.18 -11.75
C ALA A 173 22.45 -1.84 -12.45
N PHE A 174 23.47 -1.44 -11.68
CA PHE A 174 24.80 -1.13 -12.22
C PHE A 174 25.52 -2.39 -12.71
N ALA A 175 25.41 -3.52 -12.02
CA ALA A 175 25.98 -4.79 -12.46
C ALA A 175 25.40 -5.21 -13.83
N MET A 176 24.08 -5.16 -13.98
CA MET A 176 23.39 -5.49 -15.23
C MET A 176 23.72 -4.50 -16.35
N LEU A 177 23.83 -3.19 -16.08
CA LEU A 177 24.30 -2.20 -17.05
C LEU A 177 25.71 -2.52 -17.53
N GLY A 178 26.60 -2.87 -16.61
CA GLY A 178 27.98 -3.24 -16.93
C GLY A 178 28.05 -4.50 -17.81
N GLN A 179 27.30 -5.54 -17.49
CA GLN A 179 27.21 -6.77 -18.28
C GLN A 179 26.62 -6.51 -19.69
N LEU A 180 25.57 -5.68 -19.76
CA LEU A 180 24.97 -5.31 -21.05
C LEU A 180 25.95 -4.51 -21.90
N ALA A 181 26.65 -3.53 -21.32
CA ALA A 181 27.66 -2.74 -22.01
C ALA A 181 28.83 -3.63 -22.50
N LEU A 182 29.26 -4.60 -21.71
CA LEU A 182 30.29 -5.57 -22.08
C LEU A 182 29.85 -6.41 -23.30
N LYS A 183 28.63 -6.95 -23.30
CA LYS A 183 28.06 -7.67 -24.46
C LYS A 183 28.03 -6.80 -25.73
N GLN A 184 27.82 -5.50 -25.57
CA GLN A 184 27.80 -4.52 -26.66
C GLN A 184 29.21 -3.99 -27.01
N LYS A 185 30.27 -4.50 -26.41
CA LYS A 185 31.66 -4.06 -26.56
C LYS A 185 31.89 -2.57 -26.22
N ARG A 186 31.02 -2.01 -25.38
CA ARG A 186 31.11 -0.65 -24.84
C ARG A 186 31.94 -0.68 -23.56
N TYR A 187 33.23 -0.98 -23.71
CA TYR A 187 34.11 -1.33 -22.58
C TYR A 187 34.25 -0.22 -21.54
N ALA A 188 34.32 1.04 -21.94
CA ALA A 188 34.41 2.16 -21.00
C ALA A 188 33.14 2.23 -20.10
N ASP A 189 31.95 2.15 -20.69
CA ASP A 189 30.69 2.16 -19.97
C ASP A 189 30.56 0.94 -19.05
N ALA A 190 31.05 -0.23 -19.51
CA ALA A 190 31.08 -1.45 -18.71
C ALA A 190 31.96 -1.29 -17.46
N ILE A 191 33.16 -0.72 -17.61
CA ILE A 191 34.09 -0.45 -16.50
C ILE A 191 33.45 0.48 -15.48
N ASP A 192 32.86 1.60 -15.94
CA ASP A 192 32.23 2.58 -15.05
C ASP A 192 31.07 1.98 -14.25
N ALA A 193 30.19 1.23 -14.92
CA ALA A 193 29.03 0.60 -14.27
C ALA A 193 29.44 -0.50 -13.30
N LEU A 194 30.39 -1.39 -13.69
CA LEU A 194 30.86 -2.46 -12.82
C LEU A 194 31.60 -1.94 -11.58
N ASN A 195 32.40 -0.88 -11.72
CA ASN A 195 33.07 -0.25 -10.58
C ASN A 195 32.06 0.36 -9.59
N LYS A 196 30.95 0.95 -10.09
CA LYS A 196 29.86 1.42 -9.23
C LYS A 196 29.19 0.27 -8.50
N ALA A 197 28.88 -0.82 -9.20
CA ALA A 197 28.28 -2.01 -8.59
C ALA A 197 29.17 -2.59 -7.48
N ILE A 198 30.48 -2.77 -7.75
CA ILE A 198 31.46 -3.29 -6.78
C ILE A 198 31.62 -2.34 -5.58
N LYS A 199 31.57 -1.03 -5.80
CA LYS A 199 31.63 -0.04 -4.71
C LYS A 199 30.42 -0.13 -3.79
N LEU A 200 29.22 -0.40 -4.34
CA LEU A 200 27.97 -0.56 -3.59
C LEU A 200 27.89 -1.90 -2.88
N ASP A 201 28.40 -2.98 -3.52
CA ASP A 201 28.50 -4.29 -2.95
C ASP A 201 29.91 -4.88 -3.11
N PRO A 202 30.81 -4.62 -2.14
CA PRO A 202 32.17 -5.16 -2.17
C PRO A 202 32.26 -6.69 -2.05
N LYS A 203 31.17 -7.36 -1.68
CA LYS A 203 31.13 -8.84 -1.57
C LYS A 203 30.82 -9.52 -2.90
N ALA A 204 30.38 -8.78 -3.92
CA ALA A 204 30.07 -9.29 -5.26
C ALA A 204 31.36 -9.58 -6.05
N GLY A 205 32.22 -10.47 -5.54
CA GLY A 205 33.53 -10.80 -6.11
C GLY A 205 33.47 -11.32 -7.55
N GLY A 206 32.35 -11.92 -7.96
CA GLY A 206 32.16 -12.39 -9.35
C GLY A 206 32.12 -11.25 -10.39
N LEU A 207 31.78 -10.01 -9.97
CA LEU A 207 31.79 -8.86 -10.89
C LEU A 207 33.20 -8.48 -11.38
N TYR A 208 34.24 -8.85 -10.65
CA TYR A 208 35.62 -8.63 -11.09
C TYR A 208 35.99 -9.43 -12.34
N ALA A 209 35.33 -10.56 -12.61
CA ALA A 209 35.51 -11.29 -13.87
C ALA A 209 35.03 -10.44 -15.07
N ASN A 210 33.83 -9.87 -14.97
CA ASN A 210 33.28 -9.01 -15.99
C ASN A 210 34.11 -7.71 -16.16
N LEU A 211 34.63 -7.17 -15.05
CA LEU A 211 35.52 -6.01 -15.05
C LEU A 211 36.85 -6.32 -15.75
N ALA A 212 37.42 -7.50 -15.51
CA ALA A 212 38.64 -7.96 -16.18
C ALA A 212 38.44 -8.10 -17.70
N ASP A 213 37.31 -8.67 -18.12
CA ASP A 213 36.95 -8.79 -19.54
C ASP A 213 36.76 -7.41 -20.20
N ALA A 214 36.16 -6.45 -19.48
CA ALA A 214 36.00 -5.09 -19.96
C ALA A 214 37.37 -4.39 -20.14
N TYR A 215 38.30 -4.51 -19.18
CA TYR A 215 39.66 -3.98 -19.31
C TYR A 215 40.44 -4.64 -20.44
N ALA A 216 40.34 -5.98 -20.58
CA ALA A 216 40.98 -6.70 -21.66
C ALA A 216 40.46 -6.27 -23.03
N GLY A 217 39.12 -6.09 -23.15
CA GLY A 217 38.50 -5.59 -24.37
C GLY A 217 38.91 -4.17 -24.75
N GLN A 218 39.28 -3.34 -23.76
CA GLN A 218 39.84 -1.99 -23.93
C GLN A 218 41.34 -1.99 -24.25
N GLY A 219 42.02 -3.17 -24.16
CA GLY A 219 43.45 -3.30 -24.38
C GLY A 219 44.30 -3.03 -23.12
N ASN A 220 43.69 -2.81 -21.96
CA ASN A 220 44.40 -2.57 -20.70
C ASN A 220 44.67 -3.91 -19.98
N THR A 221 45.71 -4.63 -20.42
CA THR A 221 46.07 -5.96 -19.90
C THR A 221 46.44 -5.90 -18.42
N LYS A 222 47.13 -4.85 -17.96
CA LYS A 222 47.54 -4.72 -16.57
C LYS A 222 46.32 -4.61 -15.65
N ALA A 223 45.36 -3.73 -15.95
CA ALA A 223 44.15 -3.62 -15.14
C ALA A 223 43.27 -4.89 -15.21
N ALA A 224 43.27 -5.57 -16.35
CA ALA A 224 42.59 -6.86 -16.49
C ALA A 224 43.16 -7.92 -15.55
N ASP A 225 44.50 -8.02 -15.45
CA ASP A 225 45.15 -8.98 -14.55
C ASP A 225 44.96 -8.65 -13.08
N GLU A 226 44.99 -7.36 -12.73
CA GLU A 226 44.67 -6.85 -11.38
C GLU A 226 43.20 -7.16 -11.00
N ALA A 227 42.25 -7.05 -11.93
CA ALA A 227 40.85 -7.43 -11.71
C ALA A 227 40.68 -8.94 -11.57
N ARG A 228 41.36 -9.75 -12.42
CA ARG A 228 41.34 -11.23 -12.32
C ARG A 228 41.82 -11.73 -10.97
N ALA A 229 42.85 -11.08 -10.41
CA ALA A 229 43.39 -11.46 -9.09
C ALA A 229 42.38 -11.19 -7.94
N LYS A 230 41.33 -10.40 -8.17
CA LYS A 230 40.26 -10.06 -7.20
C LYS A 230 38.99 -10.88 -7.41
N VAL A 231 38.94 -11.76 -8.43
CA VAL A 231 37.75 -12.60 -8.67
C VAL A 231 37.50 -13.47 -7.45
N GLY A 232 36.29 -13.46 -6.95
CA GLY A 232 35.85 -14.22 -5.79
C GLY A 232 34.41 -14.68 -5.94
N PRO A 233 33.89 -15.39 -4.94
CA PRO A 233 32.49 -15.76 -4.90
C PRO A 233 31.59 -14.54 -4.72
N GLY A 234 30.30 -14.72 -5.03
CA GLY A 234 29.26 -13.69 -4.90
C GLY A 234 29.04 -12.88 -6.17
N THR A 235 27.81 -12.59 -6.40
CA THR A 235 27.32 -11.68 -7.43
C THR A 235 26.47 -10.60 -6.74
N ALA A 236 26.18 -9.51 -7.42
CA ALA A 236 25.14 -8.60 -6.92
C ALA A 236 23.81 -9.37 -6.89
N GLU A 237 23.34 -9.67 -5.68
CA GLU A 237 22.18 -10.55 -5.48
C GLU A 237 20.89 -9.76 -5.65
N LEU A 238 19.91 -10.44 -6.27
CA LEU A 238 18.54 -9.97 -6.38
C LEU A 238 17.73 -10.59 -5.23
N ASP A 239 17.32 -9.77 -4.27
CA ASP A 239 16.32 -10.18 -3.28
C ASP A 239 14.95 -10.28 -3.97
N ASP A 240 14.44 -11.52 -4.09
CA ASP A 240 13.21 -11.83 -4.82
C ASP A 240 12.28 -12.69 -3.95
N PRO A 241 11.65 -12.07 -2.93
CA PRO A 241 10.82 -12.79 -1.98
C PRO A 241 9.59 -13.44 -2.60
N LEU A 242 9.05 -12.93 -3.73
CA LEU A 242 7.92 -13.58 -4.41
C LEU A 242 8.33 -14.91 -5.03
N VAL A 243 9.49 -14.97 -5.70
CA VAL A 243 10.00 -16.23 -6.25
C VAL A 243 10.46 -17.16 -5.13
N ALA A 244 11.13 -16.64 -4.10
CA ALA A 244 11.51 -17.42 -2.94
C ALA A 244 10.27 -18.05 -2.27
N GLY A 245 9.20 -17.27 -2.07
CA GLY A 245 7.93 -17.76 -1.52
C GLY A 245 7.24 -18.80 -2.41
N MET A 246 7.25 -18.59 -3.74
CA MET A 246 6.70 -19.55 -4.70
C MET A 246 7.44 -20.90 -4.62
N LEU A 247 8.76 -20.88 -4.43
CA LEU A 247 9.60 -22.09 -4.42
C LEU A 247 9.75 -22.71 -3.02
N ALA A 248 9.48 -21.97 -1.96
CA ALA A 248 9.54 -22.50 -0.60
C ALA A 248 8.56 -23.68 -0.45
N GLN A 249 9.03 -24.77 0.16
CA GLN A 249 8.08 -25.74 0.70
C GLN A 249 7.21 -25.00 1.70
N GLN A 250 5.88 -25.12 1.58
CA GLN A 250 5.00 -24.56 2.60
C GLN A 250 5.44 -25.08 3.97
N ALA A 251 6.22 -24.30 4.68
CA ALA A 251 6.01 -24.20 6.10
C ALA A 251 4.53 -23.85 6.19
N THR A 252 3.73 -24.71 6.81
CA THR A 252 2.33 -24.44 7.09
C THR A 252 2.25 -23.01 7.59
N VAL A 253 1.91 -22.07 6.70
CA VAL A 253 1.57 -20.72 7.12
C VAL A 253 0.28 -20.93 7.87
N GLY A 254 0.40 -21.12 9.18
CA GLY A 254 -0.71 -21.09 10.09
C GLY A 254 -1.22 -19.65 10.17
N GLY A 255 -1.67 -19.14 9.02
CA GLY A 255 -2.29 -17.83 8.97
C GLY A 255 -3.53 -17.87 9.84
N THR A 256 -3.55 -17.07 10.88
CA THR A 256 -4.71 -16.88 11.74
C THR A 256 -5.30 -15.49 11.50
N ILE A 257 -6.54 -15.29 11.93
CA ILE A 257 -7.15 -13.95 11.92
C ILE A 257 -6.31 -12.98 12.75
N ALA A 258 -5.70 -13.45 13.84
CA ALA A 258 -4.82 -12.63 14.68
C ALA A 258 -3.55 -12.17 13.92
N ASP A 259 -2.97 -13.03 13.08
CA ASP A 259 -1.85 -12.65 12.22
C ASP A 259 -2.27 -11.59 11.20
N ALA A 260 -3.42 -11.78 10.55
CA ALA A 260 -3.97 -10.80 9.63
C ALA A 260 -4.24 -9.44 10.29
N GLN A 261 -4.79 -9.45 11.51
CA GLN A 261 -4.98 -8.23 12.31
C GLN A 261 -3.65 -7.57 12.68
N ALA A 262 -2.61 -8.37 13.00
CA ALA A 262 -1.27 -7.86 13.30
C ALA A 262 -0.65 -7.16 12.09
N PHE A 263 -0.72 -7.79 10.90
CA PHE A 263 -0.26 -7.19 9.66
C PHE A 263 -1.01 -5.90 9.31
N ALA A 264 -2.33 -5.89 9.47
CA ALA A 264 -3.14 -4.69 9.24
C ALA A 264 -2.74 -3.54 10.18
N ARG A 265 -2.48 -3.81 11.47
CA ARG A 265 -1.99 -2.81 12.42
C ARG A 265 -0.61 -2.25 12.07
N GLN A 266 0.25 -3.05 11.44
CA GLN A 266 1.58 -2.65 10.95
C GLN A 266 1.52 -1.88 9.62
N GLY A 267 0.32 -1.69 9.04
CA GLY A 267 0.14 -1.08 7.72
C GLY A 267 0.47 -2.02 6.55
N ASN A 268 0.81 -3.28 6.83
CA ASN A 268 1.07 -4.28 5.79
C ASN A 268 -0.26 -4.91 5.32
N ILE A 269 -1.04 -4.10 4.60
CA ILE A 269 -2.40 -4.44 4.19
C ILE A 269 -2.42 -5.65 3.23
N GLN A 270 -1.38 -5.78 2.39
CA GLN A 270 -1.28 -6.90 1.47
C GLN A 270 -1.05 -8.23 2.21
N ALA A 271 -0.13 -8.26 3.19
CA ALA A 271 0.09 -9.46 4.00
C ALA A 271 -1.16 -9.85 4.81
N ALA A 272 -1.89 -8.86 5.34
CA ALA A 272 -3.17 -9.11 6.02
C ALA A 272 -4.19 -9.76 5.09
N ARG A 273 -4.33 -9.25 3.86
CA ARG A 273 -5.18 -9.78 2.80
C ARG A 273 -4.84 -11.23 2.46
N ASP A 274 -3.55 -11.51 2.22
CA ASP A 274 -3.07 -12.84 1.84
C ASP A 274 -3.30 -13.86 2.98
N THR A 275 -3.08 -13.44 4.22
CA THR A 275 -3.36 -14.25 5.42
C THR A 275 -4.85 -14.58 5.54
N LEU A 276 -5.74 -13.61 5.29
CA LEU A 276 -7.19 -13.84 5.31
C LEU A 276 -7.64 -14.77 4.18
N ALA A 277 -7.01 -14.70 3.01
CA ALA A 277 -7.29 -15.64 1.93
C ALA A 277 -7.02 -17.09 2.38
N VAL A 278 -5.92 -17.33 3.11
CA VAL A 278 -5.62 -18.65 3.69
C VAL A 278 -6.67 -19.07 4.72
N VAL A 279 -7.12 -18.15 5.58
CA VAL A 279 -8.15 -18.43 6.60
C VAL A 279 -9.48 -18.79 5.92
N LEU A 280 -9.93 -17.97 4.96
CA LEU A 280 -11.19 -18.17 4.24
C LEU A 280 -11.17 -19.40 3.33
N ASN A 281 -10.00 -19.79 2.82
CA ASN A 281 -9.82 -21.07 2.13
C ASN A 281 -10.14 -22.27 3.03
N LYS A 282 -9.75 -22.21 4.29
CA LYS A 282 -10.00 -23.27 5.28
C LYS A 282 -11.43 -23.22 5.83
N LYS A 283 -11.96 -22.00 6.00
CA LYS A 283 -13.29 -21.74 6.57
C LYS A 283 -13.97 -20.58 5.83
N PRO A 284 -14.64 -20.86 4.70
CA PRO A 284 -15.24 -19.82 3.85
C PRO A 284 -16.36 -19.02 4.53
N ASP A 285 -16.94 -19.55 5.59
CA ASP A 285 -18.04 -18.97 6.37
C ASP A 285 -17.60 -18.40 7.72
N ASP A 286 -16.30 -18.24 7.94
CA ASP A 286 -15.79 -17.63 9.16
C ASP A 286 -16.11 -16.13 9.21
N ILE A 287 -17.06 -15.77 10.09
CA ILE A 287 -17.62 -14.41 10.15
C ILE A 287 -16.59 -13.36 10.51
N GLU A 288 -15.66 -13.68 11.41
CA GLU A 288 -14.59 -12.74 11.79
C GLU A 288 -13.64 -12.50 10.62
N ALA A 289 -13.25 -13.56 9.91
CA ALA A 289 -12.41 -13.45 8.72
C ALA A 289 -13.12 -12.68 7.59
N LEU A 290 -14.40 -12.96 7.31
CA LEU A 290 -15.21 -12.24 6.32
C LEU A 290 -15.33 -10.76 6.66
N THR A 291 -15.58 -10.45 7.94
CA THR A 291 -15.70 -9.08 8.44
C THR A 291 -14.40 -8.29 8.28
N LEU A 292 -13.26 -8.91 8.62
CA LEU A 292 -11.95 -8.29 8.47
C LEU A 292 -11.56 -8.16 7.00
N ALA A 293 -11.85 -9.17 6.17
CA ALA A 293 -11.61 -9.12 4.72
C ALA A 293 -12.41 -7.99 4.05
N ALA A 294 -13.69 -7.82 4.42
CA ALA A 294 -14.52 -6.71 3.93
C ALA A 294 -13.89 -5.34 4.24
N ARG A 295 -13.38 -5.16 5.47
CA ARG A 295 -12.71 -3.91 5.88
C ARG A 295 -11.42 -3.66 5.11
N ILE A 296 -10.62 -4.70 4.88
CA ILE A 296 -9.36 -4.61 4.14
C ILE A 296 -9.62 -4.28 2.67
N GLU A 297 -10.56 -4.98 2.03
CA GLU A 297 -10.91 -4.73 0.62
C GLU A 297 -11.52 -3.33 0.41
N ALA A 298 -12.32 -2.86 1.36
CA ALA A 298 -12.81 -1.47 1.35
C ALA A 298 -11.67 -0.46 1.46
N THR A 299 -10.67 -0.71 2.32
CA THR A 299 -9.47 0.16 2.46
C THR A 299 -8.65 0.19 1.16
N LEU A 300 -8.62 -0.91 0.41
CA LEU A 300 -7.97 -1.00 -0.90
C LEU A 300 -8.83 -0.45 -2.05
N GLY A 301 -10.07 -0.03 -1.77
CA GLY A 301 -11.02 0.47 -2.78
C GLY A 301 -11.71 -0.62 -3.61
N ASN A 302 -11.55 -1.88 -3.25
CA ASN A 302 -12.18 -3.02 -3.91
C ASN A 302 -13.63 -3.20 -3.43
N ASN A 303 -14.46 -2.15 -3.60
CA ASN A 303 -15.79 -2.04 -2.98
C ASN A 303 -16.75 -3.18 -3.34
N VAL A 304 -16.67 -3.72 -4.56
CA VAL A 304 -17.52 -4.84 -4.99
C VAL A 304 -17.18 -6.10 -4.18
N ILE A 305 -15.90 -6.39 -4.00
CA ILE A 305 -15.44 -7.57 -3.24
C ILE A 305 -15.74 -7.38 -1.76
N ALA A 306 -15.48 -6.19 -1.23
CA ALA A 306 -15.81 -5.82 0.14
C ALA A 306 -17.30 -6.01 0.45
N GLN A 307 -18.19 -5.64 -0.50
CA GLN A 307 -19.63 -5.81 -0.36
C GLN A 307 -20.01 -7.29 -0.32
N VAL A 308 -19.40 -8.14 -1.14
CA VAL A 308 -19.69 -9.58 -1.12
C VAL A 308 -19.33 -10.20 0.23
N TYR A 309 -18.15 -9.88 0.78
CA TYR A 309 -17.77 -10.40 2.09
C TYR A 309 -18.70 -9.94 3.20
N VAL A 310 -19.05 -8.66 3.21
CA VAL A 310 -19.92 -8.14 4.26
C VAL A 310 -21.35 -8.64 4.13
N ASP A 311 -21.86 -8.89 2.92
CA ASP A 311 -23.19 -9.47 2.70
C ASP A 311 -23.25 -10.91 3.21
N GLN A 312 -22.19 -11.71 2.99
CA GLN A 312 -22.08 -13.05 3.57
C GLN A 312 -22.09 -13.00 5.10
N ALA A 313 -21.30 -12.10 5.69
CA ALA A 313 -21.26 -11.91 7.14
C ALA A 313 -22.63 -11.45 7.70
N LEU A 314 -23.29 -10.49 7.05
CA LEU A 314 -24.61 -9.98 7.45
C LEU A 314 -25.71 -11.05 7.33
N LYS A 315 -25.65 -11.91 6.30
CA LYS A 315 -26.59 -13.02 6.15
C LYS A 315 -26.48 -14.00 7.31
N ALA A 316 -25.27 -14.25 7.79
CA ALA A 316 -25.04 -15.15 8.92
C ALA A 316 -25.32 -14.49 10.28
N LYS A 317 -24.92 -13.21 10.46
CA LYS A 317 -25.07 -12.46 11.71
C LYS A 317 -25.56 -11.02 11.46
N PRO A 318 -26.85 -10.82 11.20
CA PRO A 318 -27.42 -9.51 10.84
C PRO A 318 -27.38 -8.49 11.99
N ASN A 319 -27.29 -8.95 13.23
CA ASN A 319 -27.27 -8.12 14.46
C ASN A 319 -25.91 -8.17 15.19
N ASP A 320 -24.84 -8.44 14.48
CA ASP A 320 -23.49 -8.37 15.01
C ASP A 320 -22.91 -6.95 14.82
N ALA A 321 -22.43 -6.31 15.89
CA ALA A 321 -21.95 -4.93 15.86
C ALA A 321 -20.69 -4.77 15.00
N ALA A 322 -19.78 -5.75 15.01
CA ALA A 322 -18.56 -5.71 14.19
C ALA A 322 -18.89 -5.84 12.71
N VAL A 323 -19.84 -6.73 12.35
CA VAL A 323 -20.31 -6.89 10.97
C VAL A 323 -21.02 -5.61 10.47
N ARG A 324 -21.86 -4.99 11.31
CA ARG A 324 -22.49 -3.71 11.00
C ARG A 324 -21.46 -2.59 10.79
N THR A 325 -20.43 -2.54 11.66
CA THR A 325 -19.33 -1.58 11.51
C THR A 325 -18.60 -1.80 10.19
N ALA A 326 -18.32 -3.04 9.81
CA ALA A 326 -17.70 -3.34 8.52
C ALA A 326 -18.59 -2.93 7.33
N ASN A 327 -19.91 -3.16 7.42
CA ASN A 327 -20.84 -2.69 6.38
C ASN A 327 -20.86 -1.17 6.24
N GLY A 328 -20.76 -0.45 7.36
CA GLY A 328 -20.59 1.01 7.35
C GLY A 328 -19.28 1.44 6.68
N ILE A 329 -18.17 0.76 6.95
CA ILE A 329 -16.87 1.02 6.30
C ILE A 329 -16.95 0.77 4.79
N VAL A 330 -17.58 -0.33 4.37
CA VAL A 330 -17.78 -0.66 2.94
C VAL A 330 -18.65 0.40 2.25
N ALA A 331 -19.75 0.82 2.89
CA ALA A 331 -20.61 1.88 2.38
C ALA A 331 -19.87 3.21 2.26
N GLU A 332 -19.06 3.56 3.28
CA GLU A 332 -18.24 4.77 3.28
C GLU A 332 -17.20 4.76 2.15
N SER A 333 -16.51 3.63 1.95
CA SER A 333 -15.56 3.46 0.84
C SER A 333 -16.23 3.56 -0.54
N ALA A 334 -17.48 3.13 -0.65
CA ALA A 334 -18.28 3.26 -1.87
C ALA A 334 -18.88 4.68 -2.06
N GLY A 335 -18.70 5.59 -1.10
CA GLY A 335 -19.22 6.96 -1.15
C GLY A 335 -20.63 7.11 -0.60
N ASP A 336 -21.24 6.07 -0.04
CA ASP A 336 -22.57 6.13 0.59
C ASP A 336 -22.45 6.50 2.08
N ASP A 337 -22.17 7.78 2.34
CA ASP A 337 -22.03 8.31 3.70
C ASP A 337 -23.34 8.22 4.53
N ALA A 338 -24.50 8.17 3.88
CA ALA A 338 -25.77 8.04 4.60
C ALA A 338 -25.95 6.63 5.16
N LYS A 339 -25.73 5.60 4.34
CA LYS A 339 -25.74 4.19 4.77
C LYS A 339 -24.66 3.93 5.82
N ALA A 340 -23.44 4.45 5.61
CA ALA A 340 -22.33 4.31 6.57
C ALA A 340 -22.72 4.82 7.95
N TYR A 341 -23.28 6.01 8.01
CA TYR A 341 -23.74 6.63 9.26
C TYR A 341 -24.80 5.77 9.99
N ASP A 342 -25.78 5.26 9.27
CA ASP A 342 -26.84 4.42 9.86
C ASP A 342 -26.29 3.09 10.36
N GLU A 343 -25.37 2.47 9.65
CA GLU A 343 -24.71 1.23 10.06
C GLU A 343 -23.85 1.44 11.34
N TYR A 344 -23.09 2.55 11.42
CA TYR A 344 -22.33 2.87 12.63
C TYR A 344 -23.23 3.13 13.84
N ARG A 345 -24.37 3.79 13.65
CA ARG A 345 -25.37 3.98 14.71
C ARG A 345 -25.98 2.67 15.18
N GLN A 346 -26.29 1.76 14.26
CA GLN A 346 -26.82 0.44 14.60
C GLN A 346 -25.76 -0.38 15.35
N ALA A 347 -24.51 -0.38 14.88
CA ALA A 347 -23.39 -1.04 15.56
C ALA A 347 -23.22 -0.54 17.00
N GLN A 348 -23.23 0.76 17.22
CA GLN A 348 -23.11 1.37 18.56
C GLN A 348 -24.27 0.97 19.48
N LYS A 349 -25.50 0.83 18.96
CA LYS A 349 -26.66 0.35 19.74
C LYS A 349 -26.54 -1.12 20.10
N LEU A 350 -26.00 -1.94 19.20
CA LEU A 350 -25.84 -3.38 19.38
C LEU A 350 -24.73 -3.69 20.39
N ASP A 351 -23.61 -2.99 20.29
CA ASP A 351 -22.51 -3.09 21.25
C ASP A 351 -21.92 -1.70 21.57
N PRO A 352 -22.36 -1.09 22.67
CA PRO A 352 -21.80 0.18 23.13
C PRO A 352 -20.32 0.11 23.57
N LYS A 353 -19.74 -1.09 23.71
CA LYS A 353 -18.32 -1.28 24.07
C LYS A 353 -17.42 -1.40 22.84
N LEU A 354 -17.96 -1.47 21.64
CA LEU A 354 -17.19 -1.51 20.41
C LEU A 354 -16.63 -0.11 20.09
N ALA A 355 -15.36 0.12 20.41
CA ALA A 355 -14.69 1.42 20.27
C ALA A 355 -14.72 1.96 18.83
N ASP A 356 -14.56 1.09 17.82
CA ASP A 356 -14.59 1.46 16.41
C ASP A 356 -15.89 2.19 16.03
N SER A 357 -17.04 1.77 16.54
CA SER A 357 -18.34 2.40 16.23
C SER A 357 -18.41 3.85 16.73
N TRP A 358 -17.83 4.14 17.91
CA TRP A 358 -17.75 5.50 18.45
C TRP A 358 -16.82 6.38 17.61
N LEU A 359 -15.64 5.88 17.24
CA LEU A 359 -14.68 6.61 16.42
C LEU A 359 -15.28 6.96 15.05
N LEU A 360 -15.82 5.96 14.34
CA LEU A 360 -16.34 6.12 13.00
C LEU A 360 -17.59 7.02 12.95
N LEU A 361 -18.47 6.88 13.95
CA LEU A 361 -19.63 7.77 14.06
C LEU A 361 -19.20 9.22 14.37
N GLY A 362 -18.21 9.41 15.27
CA GLY A 362 -17.63 10.72 15.52
C GLY A 362 -17.01 11.35 14.27
N ASN A 363 -16.29 10.56 13.46
CA ASN A 363 -15.75 11.01 12.18
C ASN A 363 -16.85 11.40 11.19
N ALA A 364 -17.94 10.62 11.11
CA ALA A 364 -19.08 10.92 10.28
C ALA A 364 -19.79 12.21 10.73
N GLU A 365 -19.86 12.48 12.04
CA GLU A 365 -20.41 13.74 12.57
C GLU A 365 -19.49 14.94 12.25
N MET A 366 -18.16 14.76 12.32
CA MET A 366 -17.20 15.79 11.92
C MET A 366 -17.36 16.19 10.45
N ARG A 367 -17.51 15.20 9.54
CA ARG A 367 -17.77 15.46 8.11
C ARG A 367 -19.05 16.27 7.87
N ARG A 368 -20.05 16.06 8.71
CA ARG A 368 -21.34 16.76 8.67
C ARG A 368 -21.32 18.11 9.40
N ALA A 369 -20.15 18.55 9.87
CA ALA A 369 -19.98 19.76 10.71
C ALA A 369 -20.83 19.74 12.01
N ARG A 370 -21.22 18.56 12.47
CA ARG A 370 -21.95 18.36 13.72
C ARG A 370 -20.98 18.18 14.89
N TYR A 371 -20.15 19.20 15.12
CA TYR A 371 -18.99 19.10 16.02
C TYR A 371 -19.37 18.79 17.48
N SER A 372 -20.55 19.20 17.94
CA SER A 372 -21.02 18.86 19.29
C SER A 372 -21.30 17.36 19.43
N GLN A 373 -21.98 16.78 18.44
CA GLN A 373 -22.25 15.33 18.40
C GLN A 373 -20.94 14.54 18.26
N ALA A 374 -20.01 15.00 17.41
CA ALA A 374 -18.68 14.39 17.32
C ALA A 374 -17.95 14.39 18.69
N THR A 375 -18.03 15.50 19.44
CA THR A 375 -17.46 15.60 20.79
C THR A 375 -18.04 14.55 21.74
N GLU A 376 -19.36 14.31 21.69
CA GLU A 376 -20.01 13.27 22.50
C GLU A 376 -19.51 11.87 22.13
N GLN A 377 -19.39 11.59 20.82
CA GLN A 377 -18.86 10.31 20.36
C GLN A 377 -17.41 10.09 20.82
N TYR A 378 -16.55 11.09 20.69
CA TYR A 378 -15.14 10.94 21.11
C TYR A 378 -14.99 10.87 22.63
N ARG A 379 -15.88 11.48 23.41
CA ARG A 379 -15.93 11.25 24.87
C ARG A 379 -16.34 9.82 25.21
N GLY A 380 -17.29 9.25 24.48
CA GLY A 380 -17.65 7.84 24.60
C GLY A 380 -16.48 6.92 24.27
N LEU A 381 -15.74 7.22 23.19
CA LEU A 381 -14.51 6.51 22.83
C LEU A 381 -13.46 6.58 23.96
N ILE A 382 -13.23 7.75 24.55
CA ILE A 382 -12.29 7.95 25.67
C ILE A 382 -12.74 7.17 26.91
N ALA A 383 -14.04 7.07 27.18
CA ALA A 383 -14.54 6.27 28.28
C ALA A 383 -14.19 4.78 28.13
N LEU A 384 -14.10 4.28 26.89
CA LEU A 384 -13.67 2.91 26.58
C LEU A 384 -12.15 2.77 26.52
N GLN A 385 -11.46 3.81 26.07
CA GLN A 385 -10.02 3.84 25.82
C GLN A 385 -9.39 5.09 26.48
N PRO A 386 -9.34 5.16 27.82
CA PRO A 386 -8.97 6.38 28.54
C PRO A 386 -7.51 6.83 28.33
N ASP A 387 -6.68 5.96 27.76
CA ASP A 387 -5.27 6.20 27.52
C ASP A 387 -4.93 6.39 26.03
N SER A 388 -5.93 6.46 25.14
CA SER A 388 -5.73 6.60 23.71
C SER A 388 -5.43 8.05 23.30
N ALA A 389 -4.16 8.37 23.01
CA ALA A 389 -3.78 9.68 22.48
C ALA A 389 -4.58 10.06 21.21
N ASN A 390 -4.84 9.08 20.32
CA ASN A 390 -5.65 9.30 19.12
C ASN A 390 -7.09 9.76 19.47
N ALA A 391 -7.72 9.15 20.48
CA ALA A 391 -9.06 9.55 20.91
C ALA A 391 -9.07 11.00 21.44
N TYR A 392 -8.04 11.41 22.18
CA TYR A 392 -7.88 12.80 22.61
C TYR A 392 -7.61 13.76 21.46
N ALA A 393 -6.84 13.37 20.45
CA ALA A 393 -6.63 14.20 19.27
C ALA A 393 -7.95 14.50 18.54
N HIS A 394 -8.81 13.50 18.36
CA HIS A 394 -10.14 13.67 17.79
C HIS A 394 -11.05 14.55 18.66
N LEU A 395 -11.05 14.34 19.99
CA LEU A 395 -11.78 15.20 20.91
C LEU A 395 -11.32 16.65 20.83
N VAL A 396 -10.02 16.89 20.86
CA VAL A 396 -9.41 18.23 20.72
C VAL A 396 -9.84 18.88 19.41
N ALA A 397 -9.74 18.17 18.30
CA ALA A 397 -10.15 18.70 16.99
C ALA A 397 -11.65 19.11 16.98
N SER A 398 -12.52 18.28 17.57
CA SER A 398 -13.95 18.58 17.64
C SER A 398 -14.26 19.79 18.53
N LEU A 399 -13.52 19.98 19.62
CA LEU A 399 -13.65 21.16 20.50
C LEU A 399 -13.09 22.42 19.84
N VAL A 400 -11.94 22.33 19.19
CA VAL A 400 -11.35 23.46 18.43
C VAL A 400 -12.27 23.88 17.28
N ALA A 401 -12.89 22.92 16.56
CA ALA A 401 -13.87 23.23 15.51
C ALA A 401 -15.12 23.98 16.02
N GLN A 402 -15.43 23.86 17.33
CA GLN A 402 -16.47 24.63 18.01
C GLN A 402 -15.98 25.98 18.59
N GLY A 403 -14.70 26.32 18.41
CA GLY A 403 -14.09 27.49 19.04
C GLY A 403 -13.80 27.32 20.54
N LYS A 404 -13.87 26.09 21.08
CA LYS A 404 -13.69 25.76 22.51
C LYS A 404 -12.28 25.29 22.80
N CYS A 405 -11.26 26.09 22.50
CA CYS A 405 -9.87 25.68 22.66
C CYS A 405 -9.44 25.54 24.14
N ASP A 406 -10.07 26.29 25.05
CA ASP A 406 -9.93 26.12 26.50
C ASP A 406 -10.35 24.72 26.97
N GLY A 407 -11.50 24.25 26.49
CA GLY A 407 -11.96 22.87 26.74
C GLY A 407 -11.01 21.82 26.14
N ALA A 408 -10.39 22.12 25.02
CA ALA A 408 -9.39 21.25 24.42
C ALA A 408 -8.12 21.15 25.30
N LEU A 409 -7.63 22.27 25.83
CA LEU A 409 -6.52 22.29 26.79
C LEU A 409 -6.83 21.50 28.07
N GLN A 410 -8.03 21.71 28.64
CA GLN A 410 -8.49 20.97 29.83
C GLN A 410 -8.51 19.45 29.58
N ALA A 411 -9.03 19.03 28.42
CA ALA A 411 -9.09 17.61 28.05
C ALA A 411 -7.71 16.95 28.02
N VAL A 412 -6.73 17.61 27.39
CA VAL A 412 -5.36 17.08 27.30
C VAL A 412 -4.66 17.11 28.65
N ASN A 413 -4.78 18.19 29.43
CA ASN A 413 -4.18 18.29 30.74
C ASN A 413 -4.70 17.17 31.66
N SER A 414 -6.01 16.87 31.63
CA SER A 414 -6.61 15.83 32.48
C SER A 414 -6.01 14.44 32.28
N VAL A 415 -5.55 14.13 31.07
CA VAL A 415 -4.89 12.85 30.78
C VAL A 415 -3.39 12.91 31.05
N LEU A 416 -2.75 14.04 30.85
CA LEU A 416 -1.33 14.25 31.15
C LEU A 416 -1.03 14.18 32.65
N ASP A 417 -1.99 14.53 33.52
CA ASP A 417 -1.87 14.32 34.97
C ASP A 417 -1.59 12.86 35.33
N ARG A 418 -2.13 11.93 34.54
CA ARG A 418 -1.94 10.48 34.71
C ARG A 418 -0.79 9.93 33.90
N ARG A 419 -0.55 10.48 32.69
CA ARG A 419 0.42 9.99 31.69
C ARG A 419 1.43 11.08 31.33
N LYS A 420 2.19 11.53 32.32
CA LYS A 420 3.08 12.71 32.22
C LYS A 420 4.15 12.63 31.13
N ASN A 421 4.56 11.42 30.76
CA ASN A 421 5.65 11.19 29.79
C ASN A 421 5.16 10.56 28.48
N ASP A 422 3.87 10.65 28.19
CA ASP A 422 3.35 10.16 26.91
C ASP A 422 3.67 11.14 25.79
N GLY A 423 4.60 10.78 24.90
CA GLY A 423 5.09 11.67 23.84
C GLY A 423 4.00 12.15 22.89
N ASP A 424 3.02 11.30 22.58
CA ASP A 424 1.94 11.66 21.66
C ASP A 424 0.95 12.64 22.32
N LEU A 425 0.61 12.41 23.59
CA LEU A 425 -0.22 13.35 24.36
C LEU A 425 0.49 14.69 24.61
N LEU A 426 1.80 14.65 24.91
CA LEU A 426 2.61 15.87 25.02
C LEU A 426 2.67 16.65 23.71
N GLN A 427 2.77 15.95 22.57
CA GLN A 427 2.74 16.61 21.25
C GLN A 427 1.39 17.32 21.01
N ILE A 428 0.26 16.67 21.36
CA ILE A 428 -1.07 17.29 21.26
C ILE A 428 -1.16 18.51 22.17
N PHE A 429 -0.67 18.41 23.41
CA PHE A 429 -0.63 19.53 24.35
C PHE A 429 0.16 20.71 23.79
N VAL A 430 1.37 20.47 23.29
CA VAL A 430 2.23 21.51 22.69
C VAL A 430 1.49 22.22 21.57
N ARG A 431 0.85 21.48 20.66
CA ARG A 431 0.10 22.06 19.55
C ARG A 431 -1.08 22.92 20.01
N VAL A 432 -1.89 22.42 20.95
CA VAL A 432 -3.06 23.14 21.45
C VAL A 432 -2.64 24.37 22.24
N ALA A 433 -1.71 24.24 23.19
CA ALA A 433 -1.22 25.36 24.00
C ALA A 433 -0.58 26.47 23.16
N SER A 434 0.09 26.11 22.05
CA SER A 434 0.71 27.08 21.16
C SER A 434 -0.27 27.85 20.27
N THR A 435 -1.44 27.27 20.00
CA THR A 435 -2.41 27.85 19.04
C THR A 435 -3.67 28.38 19.71
N CYS A 436 -3.91 28.05 20.97
CA CYS A 436 -5.09 28.49 21.71
C CYS A 436 -4.89 29.88 22.29
N PRO A 437 -5.73 30.88 21.94
CA PRO A 437 -5.64 32.23 22.52
C PRO A 437 -5.83 32.26 24.06
N ALA A 438 -6.56 31.29 24.62
CA ALA A 438 -6.82 31.18 26.05
C ALA A 438 -5.63 30.62 26.85
N ALA A 439 -4.58 30.10 26.19
CA ALA A 439 -3.37 29.66 26.88
C ALA A 439 -2.61 30.87 27.45
N ASP A 440 -2.30 30.84 28.74
CA ASP A 440 -1.48 31.86 29.40
C ASP A 440 0.01 31.71 29.06
N ALA A 441 0.81 32.69 29.44
CA ALA A 441 2.25 32.70 29.17
C ALA A 441 2.95 31.46 29.77
N LYS A 442 2.59 31.08 31.00
CA LYS A 442 3.16 29.92 31.68
C LYS A 442 2.88 28.61 30.92
N THR A 443 1.64 28.44 30.45
CA THR A 443 1.25 27.26 29.64
C THR A 443 2.04 27.21 28.33
N ARG A 444 2.26 28.36 27.67
CA ARG A 444 3.08 28.43 26.45
C ARG A 444 4.56 28.13 26.73
N ASP A 445 5.11 28.61 27.86
CA ASP A 445 6.49 28.30 28.27
C ASP A 445 6.67 26.78 28.47
N VAL A 446 5.72 26.13 29.16
CA VAL A 446 5.73 24.68 29.34
C VAL A 446 5.61 23.95 27.97
N ALA A 447 4.76 24.45 27.08
CA ALA A 447 4.63 23.89 25.75
C ALA A 447 5.96 23.99 24.95
N LEU A 448 6.68 25.10 25.06
CA LEU A 448 7.99 25.24 24.42
C LEU A 448 9.01 24.25 24.98
N GLN A 449 9.08 24.08 26.31
CA GLN A 449 9.95 23.11 26.94
C GLN A 449 9.67 21.67 26.48
N TYR A 450 8.39 21.27 26.44
CA TYR A 450 7.99 19.95 25.95
C TYR A 450 8.28 19.80 24.45
N GLY A 451 8.02 20.82 23.65
CA GLY A 451 8.33 20.79 22.21
C GLY A 451 9.81 20.57 21.93
N GLN A 452 10.69 21.24 22.70
CA GLN A 452 12.13 21.04 22.63
C GLN A 452 12.57 19.63 23.05
N ALA A 453 11.99 19.11 24.12
CA ALA A 453 12.28 17.77 24.63
C ALA A 453 11.83 16.69 23.62
N LEU A 454 10.63 16.78 23.09
CA LEU A 454 10.09 15.85 22.09
C LEU A 454 10.91 15.83 20.81
N TYR A 455 11.29 17.01 20.32
CA TYR A 455 12.16 17.11 19.12
C TYR A 455 13.54 16.50 19.35
N LYS A 456 14.13 16.74 20.54
CA LYS A 456 15.44 16.16 20.90
C LYS A 456 15.38 14.64 20.98
N GLU A 457 14.30 14.08 21.49
CA GLU A 457 14.10 12.63 21.61
C GLU A 457 13.84 11.99 20.22
N ARG A 458 12.96 12.60 19.42
CA ARG A 458 12.54 12.07 18.12
C ARG A 458 12.29 13.22 17.12
N PRO A 459 13.27 13.55 16.25
CA PRO A 459 13.18 14.66 15.30
C PRO A 459 12.35 14.26 14.05
N ASP A 460 11.07 13.91 14.23
CA ASP A 460 10.15 13.61 13.14
C ASP A 460 9.30 14.83 12.72
N ALA A 461 8.54 14.70 11.64
CA ALA A 461 7.72 15.79 11.11
C ALA A 461 6.66 16.31 12.13
N GLY A 462 6.13 15.41 12.98
CA GLY A 462 5.15 15.73 14.00
C GLY A 462 5.75 16.61 15.10
N ASN A 463 6.89 16.20 15.67
CA ASN A 463 7.58 16.90 16.74
C ASN A 463 8.24 18.20 16.24
N SER A 464 8.79 18.20 15.02
CA SER A 464 9.30 19.40 14.37
C SER A 464 8.23 20.47 14.22
N THR A 465 7.02 20.09 13.77
CA THR A 465 5.89 21.02 13.65
C THR A 465 5.39 21.50 15.02
N ALA A 466 5.32 20.62 16.03
CA ALA A 466 4.90 21.01 17.36
C ALA A 466 5.86 22.05 17.97
N LEU A 467 7.17 21.83 17.84
CA LEU A 467 8.18 22.80 18.28
C LEU A 467 8.08 24.11 17.48
N ALA A 468 7.88 24.04 16.18
CA ALA A 468 7.71 25.24 15.34
C ALA A 468 6.50 26.09 15.79
N LEU A 469 5.38 25.47 16.12
CA LEU A 469 4.20 26.16 16.67
C LEU A 469 4.51 26.82 18.01
N ALA A 470 5.22 26.12 18.91
CA ALA A 470 5.60 26.67 20.22
C ALA A 470 6.56 27.86 20.09
N LEU A 471 7.52 27.80 19.18
CA LEU A 471 8.43 28.92 18.89
C LEU A 471 7.67 30.12 18.29
N ALA A 472 6.76 29.86 17.36
CA ALA A 472 5.91 30.92 16.76
C ALA A 472 5.03 31.59 17.82
N ALA A 473 4.47 30.82 18.77
CA ALA A 473 3.69 31.36 19.90
C ALA A 473 4.51 32.30 20.83
N HIS A 474 5.83 32.19 20.81
CA HIS A 474 6.77 33.09 21.50
C HIS A 474 7.33 34.19 20.59
N GLY A 475 6.79 34.41 19.41
CA GLY A 475 7.27 35.40 18.43
C GLY A 475 8.59 35.03 17.73
N LYS A 476 9.12 33.84 17.94
CA LYS A 476 10.38 33.35 17.36
C LYS A 476 10.14 32.76 15.96
N PHE A 477 9.60 33.56 15.04
CA PHE A 477 9.16 33.08 13.73
C PHE A 477 10.27 32.58 12.82
N LYS A 478 11.51 33.09 12.95
CA LYS A 478 12.66 32.59 12.16
C LYS A 478 13.00 31.15 12.56
N GLU A 479 13.15 30.90 13.87
CA GLU A 479 13.41 29.55 14.39
C GLU A 479 12.24 28.62 14.05
N ALA A 480 10.97 29.08 14.15
CA ALA A 480 9.80 28.32 13.78
C ALA A 480 9.83 27.88 12.30
N GLN A 481 10.29 28.75 11.39
CA GLN A 481 10.45 28.42 9.96
C GLN A 481 11.50 27.32 9.75
N GLU A 482 12.60 27.32 10.48
CA GLU A 482 13.66 26.31 10.39
C GLU A 482 13.12 24.92 10.76
N TYR A 483 12.44 24.78 11.91
CA TYR A 483 11.84 23.51 12.31
C TYR A 483 10.68 23.09 11.41
N GLN A 484 9.92 24.04 10.88
CA GLN A 484 8.85 23.73 9.92
C GLN A 484 9.41 23.27 8.57
N ALA A 485 10.55 23.79 8.14
CA ALA A 485 11.26 23.31 6.95
C ALA A 485 11.74 21.88 7.14
N GLN A 486 12.26 21.53 8.33
CA GLN A 486 12.61 20.16 8.68
C GLN A 486 11.41 19.23 8.62
N ALA A 487 10.25 19.65 9.15
CA ALA A 487 9.01 18.86 9.07
C ALA A 487 8.57 18.59 7.62
N ILE A 488 8.66 19.59 6.74
CA ILE A 488 8.37 19.47 5.31
C ILE A 488 9.35 18.49 4.64
N PHE A 489 10.63 18.58 4.97
CA PHE A 489 11.67 17.69 4.45
C PHE A 489 11.38 16.23 4.84
N GLU A 490 11.10 15.96 6.12
CA GLU A 490 10.79 14.60 6.61
C GLU A 490 9.53 14.04 5.96
N ALA A 491 8.46 14.83 5.83
CA ALA A 491 7.24 14.41 5.15
C ALA A 491 7.48 14.10 3.66
N THR A 492 8.32 14.91 2.99
CA THR A 492 8.68 14.71 1.58
C THR A 492 9.53 13.45 1.41
N ARG A 493 10.52 13.23 2.30
CA ARG A 493 11.37 12.04 2.31
C ARG A 493 10.56 10.76 2.53
N ALA A 494 9.53 10.83 3.37
CA ALA A 494 8.60 9.73 3.60
C ALA A 494 7.60 9.50 2.44
N GLY A 495 7.67 10.25 1.35
CA GLY A 495 6.74 10.14 0.22
C GLY A 495 5.34 10.69 0.49
N ASN A 496 5.11 11.36 1.62
CA ASN A 496 3.80 11.90 2.00
C ASN A 496 3.59 13.32 1.46
N ALA A 497 3.24 13.40 0.17
CA ALA A 497 3.05 14.66 -0.54
C ALA A 497 1.92 15.54 0.04
N GLU A 498 0.85 14.91 0.54
CA GLU A 498 -0.29 15.60 1.14
C GLU A 498 0.10 16.25 2.47
N ALA A 499 0.77 15.52 3.35
CA ALA A 499 1.31 16.07 4.60
C ALA A 499 2.28 17.21 4.31
N ALA A 500 3.20 17.03 3.36
CA ALA A 500 4.14 18.09 2.97
C ALA A 500 3.44 19.34 2.45
N ALA A 501 2.34 19.21 1.69
CA ALA A 501 1.53 20.34 1.24
C ALA A 501 0.84 21.09 2.40
N MET A 502 0.26 20.36 3.35
CA MET A 502 -0.35 20.95 4.56
C MET A 502 0.70 21.69 5.40
N LEU A 503 1.90 21.13 5.57
CA LEU A 503 2.98 21.74 6.33
C LEU A 503 3.52 23.02 5.66
N ARG A 504 3.52 23.10 4.32
CA ARG A 504 3.84 24.33 3.58
C ARG A 504 2.84 25.45 3.87
N GLY A 505 1.55 25.10 4.04
CA GLY A 505 0.52 26.08 4.47
C GLY A 505 0.84 26.70 5.84
N THR A 506 1.25 25.90 6.82
CA THR A 506 1.71 26.37 8.14
C THR A 506 2.97 27.24 8.01
N MET A 507 3.94 26.86 7.16
CA MET A 507 5.13 27.65 6.88
C MET A 507 4.78 29.05 6.39
N GLN A 508 3.80 29.18 5.48
CA GLN A 508 3.38 30.49 4.96
C GLN A 508 2.83 31.41 6.06
N GLN A 509 2.17 30.87 7.09
CA GLN A 509 1.71 31.65 8.25
C GLN A 509 2.91 32.16 9.06
N PHE A 510 3.92 31.32 9.30
CA PHE A 510 5.14 31.74 10.00
C PHE A 510 5.94 32.81 9.23
N VAL A 511 5.98 32.74 7.89
CA VAL A 511 6.58 33.79 7.05
C VAL A 511 5.85 35.12 7.22
N LYS A 512 4.52 35.09 7.40
CA LYS A 512 3.70 36.28 7.70
C LYS A 512 3.74 36.69 9.17
N GLN A 513 4.57 36.07 9.99
CA GLN A 513 4.66 36.26 11.44
C GLN A 513 3.31 36.05 12.15
N GLN A 514 2.58 35.04 11.72
CA GLN A 514 1.27 34.67 12.28
C GLN A 514 1.36 33.28 12.93
N VAL A 515 0.77 33.15 14.10
CA VAL A 515 0.53 31.86 14.74
C VAL A 515 -0.76 31.28 14.15
N PRO A 516 -0.79 30.01 13.73
CA PRO A 516 -2.03 29.35 13.33
C PRO A 516 -3.13 29.44 14.39
N ASP A 517 -4.38 29.56 13.96
CA ASP A 517 -5.55 29.64 14.84
C ASP A 517 -6.01 28.26 15.36
N ARG A 518 -5.34 27.20 14.92
CA ARG A 518 -5.66 25.80 15.29
C ARG A 518 -4.44 24.89 15.28
N PRO A 519 -4.45 23.79 16.07
CA PRO A 519 -3.30 22.90 16.27
C PRO A 519 -2.91 22.08 15.02
N TRP A 520 -3.81 21.89 14.08
CA TRP A 520 -3.60 21.27 12.78
C TRP A 520 -4.25 22.09 11.67
N PRO A 521 -3.74 22.04 10.43
CA PRO A 521 -4.39 22.70 9.29
C PRO A 521 -5.84 22.27 9.10
N ALA A 522 -6.68 23.13 8.54
CA ALA A 522 -8.11 22.86 8.35
C ALA A 522 -8.40 21.61 7.49
N GLN A 523 -7.44 21.23 6.64
CA GLN A 523 -7.52 20.05 5.77
C GLN A 523 -7.06 18.76 6.49
N HIS A 524 -6.49 18.88 7.69
CA HIS A 524 -5.99 17.72 8.42
C HIS A 524 -7.10 16.70 8.69
N PRO A 525 -6.82 15.38 8.62
CA PRO A 525 -7.80 14.30 8.84
C PRO A 525 -8.60 14.41 10.15
N TYR A 526 -8.09 15.05 11.17
CA TYR A 526 -8.83 15.29 12.41
C TYR A 526 -10.00 16.27 12.24
N PHE A 527 -9.91 17.23 11.30
CA PHE A 527 -11.01 18.17 11.01
C PHE A 527 -11.87 17.71 9.83
N ARG A 528 -11.22 17.12 8.84
CA ARG A 528 -11.86 16.52 7.68
C ARG A 528 -11.54 15.04 7.70
N ALA A 529 -12.18 14.31 8.61
CA ALA A 529 -12.04 12.86 8.62
C ALA A 529 -12.28 12.35 7.19
N PRO A 530 -11.24 11.85 6.49
CA PRO A 530 -11.41 11.40 5.12
C PRO A 530 -12.46 10.31 5.12
N MET A 531 -13.32 10.29 4.11
CA MET A 531 -14.06 9.06 3.80
C MET A 531 -13.00 7.99 3.48
N LEU A 532 -13.23 6.76 3.89
CA LEU A 532 -12.39 5.61 3.56
C LEU A 532 -12.52 5.28 2.06
N THR A 533 -12.51 6.29 1.22
CA THR A 533 -12.42 6.09 -0.24
C THR A 533 -11.00 5.69 -0.56
N ALA A 534 -10.82 4.71 -1.44
CA ALA A 534 -9.53 4.44 -2.02
C ALA A 534 -8.90 5.76 -2.44
N SER A 535 -7.67 6.02 -1.99
CA SER A 535 -6.90 7.12 -2.55
C SER A 535 -6.97 6.96 -4.07
N PRO A 536 -7.34 7.98 -4.84
CA PRO A 536 -7.26 7.88 -6.28
C PRO A 536 -5.83 7.42 -6.61
N PRO A 537 -5.65 6.51 -7.58
CA PRO A 537 -4.32 6.10 -7.98
C PRO A 537 -3.54 7.39 -8.22
N ALA A 538 -2.38 7.51 -7.59
CA ALA A 538 -1.52 8.68 -7.70
C ALA A 538 -1.40 8.99 -9.19
N ASN A 539 -2.01 10.08 -9.62
CA ASN A 539 -1.95 10.52 -11.00
C ASN A 539 -0.47 10.72 -11.36
N LYS A 540 -0.02 9.84 -12.26
CA LYS A 540 1.10 9.91 -13.19
C LYS A 540 2.33 10.73 -12.77
#